data_0159eb23a92081f7709de1f8bfd1e61e
#
_entry.id   0159eb23a92081f7709de1f8bfd1e61e
#
_cell.length_a   1.000
_cell.length_b   1.000
_cell.length_c   1.000
_cell.angle_alpha   90.00
_cell.angle_beta   90.00
_cell.angle_gamma   90.00
#
_symmetry.space_group_name_H-M   'P 1'
#
loop_
_entity.id
_entity.type
_entity.pdbx_description
1 polymer ?
#
loop_
_entity_poly.entity_id
_entity_poly.type
_entity_poly.pdbx_seq_one_letter_code
_entity_poly.pdbx_strand_id
1 'polypeptide(L)'
;MAIVVFANFRIHERLIVAGNAAETARNIVAHERLFRIGIACGLIYCTGLVILLTALYVILKPVNRGLASLAAFWRLVYALMWVLMTLNLFEARRLLSGADYLRVFEADRLQTLARLYLGARFDQYYVGLLFYALASTVCSYLWLKSNYLPRALAVFGVISSVFCAACTFVFIIFPDFARVVNLWWFDSPMGIFEMALSFWLLFKGLRPSGIAEADGLSIRQRNPDLR
;
A
#
# COMPACT_ATOMS: atom_id res chain seq x y z
N MET A 1 -7.71 2.90 -2.65
CA MET A 1 -8.10 3.05 -1.22
C MET A 1 -9.50 2.51 -0.96
N ALA A 2 -10.58 3.09 -1.48
CA ALA A 2 -11.96 2.64 -1.20
C ALA A 2 -12.22 1.13 -1.42
N ILE A 3 -11.67 0.54 -2.48
CA ILE A 3 -11.81 -0.89 -2.79
C ILE A 3 -11.19 -1.77 -1.69
N VAL A 4 -10.03 -1.39 -1.16
CA VAL A 4 -9.35 -2.14 -0.09
C VAL A 4 -10.09 -2.00 1.23
N VAL A 5 -10.55 -0.80 1.56
CA VAL A 5 -11.39 -0.55 2.73
C VAL A 5 -12.66 -1.41 2.65
N PHE A 6 -13.35 -1.42 1.50
CA PHE A 6 -14.51 -2.28 1.29
C PHE A 6 -14.18 -3.76 1.45
N ALA A 7 -13.11 -4.25 0.82
CA ALA A 7 -12.71 -5.65 0.91
C ALA A 7 -12.33 -6.06 2.33
N ASN A 8 -11.61 -5.22 3.07
CA ASN A 8 -11.25 -5.51 4.45
C ASN A 8 -12.47 -5.51 5.36
N PHE A 9 -13.25 -4.42 5.44
CA PHE A 9 -14.35 -4.29 6.39
C PHE A 9 -15.58 -5.14 6.05
N ARG A 10 -15.86 -5.37 4.76
CA ARG A 10 -17.07 -6.11 4.35
C ARG A 10 -16.83 -7.58 4.07
N ILE A 11 -15.60 -7.97 3.75
CA ILE A 11 -15.30 -9.35 3.36
C ILE A 11 -14.39 -10.01 4.39
N HIS A 12 -13.19 -9.46 4.62
CA HIS A 12 -12.20 -10.14 5.45
C HIS A 12 -12.58 -10.18 6.93
N GLU A 13 -13.14 -9.11 7.49
CA GLU A 13 -13.61 -9.10 8.90
C GLU A 13 -14.78 -10.03 9.16
N ARG A 14 -15.60 -10.30 8.13
CA ARG A 14 -16.71 -11.27 8.26
C ARG A 14 -16.26 -12.72 8.17
N LEU A 15 -15.20 -12.99 7.42
CA LEU A 15 -14.76 -14.36 7.12
C LEU A 15 -13.63 -14.81 8.03
N ILE A 16 -12.75 -13.90 8.47
CA ILE A 16 -11.57 -14.23 9.24
C ILE A 16 -11.82 -13.91 10.72
N VAL A 17 -11.96 -14.95 11.52
CA VAL A 17 -12.16 -14.84 12.97
C VAL A 17 -10.81 -14.91 13.68
N ALA A 18 -10.48 -13.84 14.41
CA ALA A 18 -9.24 -13.77 15.16
C ALA A 18 -9.19 -14.89 16.22
N GLY A 19 -8.09 -15.64 16.28
CA GLY A 19 -7.92 -16.72 17.27
C GLY A 19 -8.57 -18.05 16.91
N ASN A 20 -9.50 -18.13 15.92
CA ASN A 20 -10.23 -19.35 15.60
C ASN A 20 -10.01 -19.79 14.14
N ALA A 21 -9.11 -20.78 13.95
CA ALA A 21 -8.79 -21.31 12.62
C ALA A 21 -9.96 -22.12 12.03
N ALA A 22 -10.64 -22.93 12.83
CA ALA A 22 -11.73 -23.78 12.39
C ALA A 22 -12.95 -22.97 11.93
N GLU A 23 -13.31 -21.92 12.66
CA GLU A 23 -14.40 -21.02 12.28
C GLU A 23 -14.06 -20.20 11.04
N THR A 24 -12.83 -19.69 10.94
CA THR A 24 -12.34 -19.01 9.72
C THR A 24 -12.44 -19.94 8.51
N ALA A 25 -12.00 -21.19 8.63
CA ALA A 25 -12.08 -22.18 7.56
C ALA A 25 -13.54 -22.43 7.13
N ARG A 26 -14.43 -22.65 8.08
CA ARG A 26 -15.88 -22.83 7.80
C ARG A 26 -16.48 -21.64 7.08
N ASN A 27 -16.17 -20.43 7.54
CA ASN A 27 -16.68 -19.19 6.93
C ASN A 27 -16.19 -19.02 5.49
N ILE A 28 -14.90 -19.28 5.23
CA ILE A 28 -14.31 -19.18 3.88
C ILE A 28 -14.96 -20.20 2.94
N VAL A 29 -15.13 -21.46 3.38
CA VAL A 29 -15.75 -22.50 2.57
C VAL A 29 -17.24 -22.21 2.33
N ALA A 30 -17.98 -21.78 3.35
CA ALA A 30 -19.40 -21.44 3.22
C ALA A 30 -19.65 -20.22 2.31
N HIS A 31 -18.70 -19.28 2.26
CA HIS A 31 -18.83 -18.04 1.51
C HIS A 31 -17.72 -17.88 0.47
N GLU A 32 -17.36 -18.95 -0.24
CA GLU A 32 -16.23 -18.98 -1.17
C GLU A 32 -16.30 -17.88 -2.23
N ARG A 33 -17.49 -17.61 -2.78
CA ARG A 33 -17.67 -16.53 -3.78
C ARG A 33 -17.28 -15.17 -3.21
N LEU A 34 -17.70 -14.87 -1.98
CA LEU A 34 -17.37 -13.62 -1.30
C LEU A 34 -15.85 -13.49 -1.07
N PHE A 35 -15.21 -14.59 -0.66
CA PHE A 35 -13.76 -14.63 -0.47
C PHE A 35 -13.01 -14.38 -1.78
N ARG A 36 -13.45 -14.98 -2.89
CA ARG A 36 -12.91 -14.74 -4.24
C ARG A 36 -13.09 -13.30 -4.72
N ILE A 37 -14.22 -12.66 -4.37
CA ILE A 37 -14.41 -11.22 -4.65
C ILE A 37 -13.38 -10.39 -3.89
N GLY A 38 -13.08 -10.74 -2.64
CA GLY A 38 -12.01 -10.10 -1.87
C GLY A 38 -10.65 -10.18 -2.56
N ILE A 39 -10.30 -11.35 -3.11
CA ILE A 39 -9.09 -11.56 -3.90
C ILE A 39 -9.08 -10.67 -5.16
N ALA A 40 -10.19 -10.63 -5.89
CA ALA A 40 -10.33 -9.81 -7.08
C ALA A 40 -10.17 -8.30 -6.77
N CYS A 41 -10.76 -7.83 -5.65
CA CYS A 41 -10.57 -6.46 -5.16
C CYS A 41 -9.08 -6.17 -4.88
N GLY A 42 -8.33 -7.12 -4.30
CA GLY A 42 -6.90 -7.01 -4.09
C GLY A 42 -6.12 -6.83 -5.40
N LEU A 43 -6.43 -7.61 -6.44
CA LEU A 43 -5.79 -7.50 -7.75
C LEU A 43 -6.11 -6.17 -8.45
N ILE A 44 -7.37 -5.71 -8.38
CA ILE A 44 -7.76 -4.39 -8.90
C ILE A 44 -6.97 -3.28 -8.20
N TYR A 45 -6.80 -3.39 -6.88
CA TYR A 45 -5.99 -2.44 -6.13
C TYR A 45 -4.53 -2.45 -6.57
N CYS A 46 -3.91 -3.63 -6.74
CA CYS A 46 -2.54 -3.75 -7.25
C CYS A 46 -2.37 -3.08 -8.61
N THR A 47 -3.33 -3.29 -9.52
CA THR A 47 -3.34 -2.64 -10.84
C THR A 47 -3.42 -1.12 -10.69
N GLY A 48 -4.29 -0.63 -9.81
CA GLY A 48 -4.41 0.80 -9.51
C GLY A 48 -3.12 1.40 -8.94
N LEU A 49 -2.38 0.66 -8.11
CA LEU A 49 -1.09 1.09 -7.59
C LEU A 49 -0.05 1.27 -8.71
N VAL A 50 0.00 0.35 -9.67
CA VAL A 50 0.92 0.44 -10.83
C VAL A 50 0.57 1.65 -11.70
N ILE A 51 -0.69 1.90 -11.95
CA ILE A 51 -1.14 3.10 -12.68
C ILE A 51 -0.74 4.38 -11.92
N LEU A 52 -1.00 4.40 -10.61
CA LEU A 52 -0.67 5.55 -9.76
C LEU A 52 0.84 5.85 -9.74
N LEU A 53 1.68 4.82 -9.55
CA LEU A 53 3.13 5.02 -9.54
C LEU A 53 3.65 5.55 -10.87
N THR A 54 3.08 5.07 -11.99
CA THR A 54 3.44 5.55 -13.33
C THR A 54 3.04 7.03 -13.51
N ALA A 55 1.83 7.40 -13.11
CA ALA A 55 1.37 8.79 -13.17
C ALA A 55 2.25 9.73 -12.31
N LEU A 56 2.56 9.34 -11.06
CA LEU A 56 3.43 10.10 -10.17
C LEU A 56 4.84 10.24 -10.74
N TYR A 57 5.38 9.18 -11.32
CA TYR A 57 6.69 9.25 -11.99
C TYR A 57 6.69 10.26 -13.13
N VAL A 58 5.69 10.22 -14.00
CA VAL A 58 5.58 11.16 -15.14
C VAL A 58 5.51 12.61 -14.68
N ILE A 59 4.70 12.88 -13.63
CA ILE A 59 4.53 14.22 -13.07
C ILE A 59 5.80 14.72 -12.36
N LEU A 60 6.51 13.87 -11.63
CA LEU A 60 7.66 14.25 -10.80
C LEU A 60 9.00 14.15 -11.53
N LYS A 61 9.09 13.42 -12.65
CA LYS A 61 10.29 13.27 -13.45
C LYS A 61 10.92 14.62 -13.90
N PRO A 62 10.15 15.67 -14.30
CA PRO A 62 10.74 16.96 -14.67
C PRO A 62 11.42 17.66 -13.49
N VAL A 63 10.94 17.45 -12.26
CA VAL A 63 11.52 18.08 -11.05
C VAL A 63 12.85 17.47 -10.66
N ASN A 64 12.93 16.14 -10.60
CA ASN A 64 14.16 15.38 -10.41
C ASN A 64 13.97 13.92 -10.85
N ARG A 65 14.60 13.55 -11.96
CA ARG A 65 14.46 12.23 -12.57
C ARG A 65 14.93 11.10 -11.66
N GLY A 66 16.05 11.27 -10.97
CA GLY A 66 16.62 10.24 -10.10
C GLY A 66 15.72 9.93 -8.90
N LEU A 67 15.28 10.97 -8.19
CA LEU A 67 14.38 10.82 -7.04
C LEU A 67 13.00 10.31 -7.46
N ALA A 68 12.47 10.77 -8.59
CA ALA A 68 11.19 10.26 -9.11
C ALA A 68 11.28 8.76 -9.45
N SER A 69 12.39 8.31 -10.05
CA SER A 69 12.64 6.88 -10.31
C SER A 69 12.74 6.08 -9.01
N LEU A 70 13.49 6.57 -8.02
CA LEU A 70 13.63 5.91 -6.71
C LEU A 70 12.27 5.73 -6.03
N ALA A 71 11.46 6.79 -6.00
CA ALA A 71 10.11 6.72 -5.44
C ALA A 71 9.22 5.72 -6.20
N ALA A 72 9.32 5.67 -7.53
CA ALA A 72 8.58 4.72 -8.35
C ALA A 72 8.99 3.26 -8.05
N PHE A 73 10.29 2.97 -7.92
CA PHE A 73 10.77 1.64 -7.57
C PHE A 73 10.32 1.21 -6.17
N TRP A 74 10.38 2.09 -5.17
CA TRP A 74 9.86 1.77 -3.83
C TRP A 74 8.35 1.52 -3.83
N ARG A 75 7.57 2.30 -4.59
CA ARG A 75 6.14 2.04 -4.76
C ARG A 75 5.87 0.73 -5.51
N LEU A 76 6.74 0.33 -6.42
CA LEU A 76 6.64 -0.97 -7.08
C LEU A 76 6.86 -2.11 -6.07
N VAL A 77 7.85 -2.00 -5.18
CA VAL A 77 8.05 -2.98 -4.11
C VAL A 77 6.80 -3.08 -3.23
N TYR A 78 6.19 -1.94 -2.86
CA TYR A 78 4.93 -1.94 -2.13
C TYR A 78 3.79 -2.66 -2.90
N ALA A 79 3.66 -2.39 -4.19
CA ALA A 79 2.65 -3.08 -5.01
C ALA A 79 2.90 -4.59 -5.08
N LEU A 80 4.17 -5.03 -5.15
CA LEU A 80 4.53 -6.45 -5.11
C LEU A 80 4.18 -7.10 -3.77
N MET A 81 4.34 -6.40 -2.63
CA MET A 81 3.89 -6.91 -1.34
C MET A 81 2.37 -7.16 -1.33
N TRP A 82 1.57 -6.29 -1.94
CA TRP A 82 0.13 -6.52 -2.09
C TRP A 82 -0.20 -7.70 -3.01
N VAL A 83 0.58 -7.94 -4.05
CA VAL A 83 0.45 -9.16 -4.88
C VAL A 83 0.72 -10.40 -4.04
N LEU A 84 1.80 -10.41 -3.23
CA LEU A 84 2.11 -11.53 -2.32
C LEU A 84 1.00 -11.76 -1.29
N MET A 85 0.45 -10.69 -0.71
CA MET A 85 -0.71 -10.79 0.19
C MET A 85 -1.91 -11.46 -0.51
N THR A 86 -2.14 -11.13 -1.78
CA THR A 86 -3.23 -11.70 -2.58
C THR A 86 -2.96 -13.17 -2.91
N LEU A 87 -1.71 -13.55 -3.20
CA LEU A 87 -1.31 -14.95 -3.41
C LEU A 87 -1.52 -15.79 -2.15
N ASN A 88 -1.22 -15.27 -0.96
CA ASN A 88 -1.49 -15.96 0.30
C ASN A 88 -2.99 -16.25 0.51
N LEU A 89 -3.88 -15.39 0.03
CA LEU A 89 -5.32 -15.68 0.06
C LEU A 89 -5.67 -16.86 -0.87
N PHE A 90 -5.04 -16.96 -2.03
CA PHE A 90 -5.22 -18.12 -2.92
C PHE A 90 -4.70 -19.41 -2.27
N GLU A 91 -3.54 -19.38 -1.62
CA GLU A 91 -2.98 -20.55 -0.95
C GLU A 91 -3.87 -21.00 0.23
N ALA A 92 -4.32 -20.05 1.07
CA ALA A 92 -5.26 -20.36 2.14
C ALA A 92 -6.54 -21.02 1.59
N ARG A 93 -7.11 -20.48 0.50
CA ARG A 93 -8.29 -21.09 -0.14
C ARG A 93 -7.98 -22.47 -0.71
N ARG A 94 -6.81 -22.67 -1.32
CA ARG A 94 -6.40 -23.97 -1.88
C ARG A 94 -6.33 -25.04 -0.79
N LEU A 95 -5.74 -24.72 0.37
CA LEU A 95 -5.70 -25.64 1.51
C LEU A 95 -7.07 -26.02 2.04
N LEU A 96 -8.05 -25.12 1.92
CA LEU A 96 -9.43 -25.37 2.39
C LEU A 96 -10.37 -25.93 1.30
N SER A 97 -9.85 -26.24 0.11
CA SER A 97 -10.67 -26.65 -1.06
C SER A 97 -11.25 -28.06 -0.99
N GLY A 98 -10.76 -28.89 -0.06
CA GLY A 98 -11.16 -30.30 0.01
C GLY A 98 -10.69 -31.17 -1.16
N ALA A 99 -9.69 -30.70 -1.94
CA ALA A 99 -9.16 -31.44 -3.10
C ALA A 99 -8.59 -32.80 -2.68
N ASP A 100 -8.69 -33.81 -3.56
CA ASP A 100 -8.33 -35.20 -3.25
C ASP A 100 -6.90 -35.38 -2.75
N TYR A 101 -5.94 -34.62 -3.30
CA TYR A 101 -4.55 -34.66 -2.88
C TYR A 101 -4.32 -34.12 -1.46
N LEU A 102 -5.26 -33.39 -0.88
CA LEU A 102 -5.19 -32.87 0.49
C LEU A 102 -5.72 -33.88 1.52
N ARG A 103 -6.40 -34.94 1.11
CA ARG A 103 -6.99 -35.95 2.01
C ARG A 103 -5.94 -36.75 2.80
N VAL A 104 -4.67 -36.67 2.40
CA VAL A 104 -3.54 -37.25 3.14
C VAL A 104 -3.28 -36.50 4.46
N PHE A 105 -3.74 -35.26 4.58
CA PHE A 105 -3.56 -34.41 5.76
C PHE A 105 -4.82 -34.36 6.61
N GLU A 106 -4.65 -34.32 7.93
CA GLU A 106 -5.74 -34.06 8.86
C GLU A 106 -6.33 -32.67 8.66
N ALA A 107 -7.65 -32.54 8.78
CA ALA A 107 -8.37 -31.30 8.55
C ALA A 107 -7.84 -30.13 9.42
N ASP A 108 -7.51 -30.41 10.69
CA ASP A 108 -7.01 -29.41 11.63
C ASP A 108 -5.63 -28.86 11.22
N ARG A 109 -4.79 -29.71 10.64
CA ARG A 109 -3.49 -29.26 10.09
C ARG A 109 -3.67 -28.34 8.89
N LEU A 110 -4.57 -28.66 7.98
CA LEU A 110 -4.90 -27.81 6.83
C LEU A 110 -5.48 -26.45 7.26
N GLN A 111 -6.35 -26.43 8.25
CA GLN A 111 -6.90 -25.20 8.81
C GLN A 111 -5.83 -24.34 9.46
N THR A 112 -4.90 -24.96 10.20
CA THR A 112 -3.76 -24.27 10.83
C THR A 112 -2.83 -23.67 9.78
N LEU A 113 -2.50 -24.42 8.72
CA LEU A 113 -1.70 -23.92 7.60
C LEU A 113 -2.40 -22.77 6.86
N ALA A 114 -3.68 -22.92 6.58
CA ALA A 114 -4.45 -21.83 5.94
C ALA A 114 -4.40 -20.54 6.80
N ARG A 115 -4.50 -20.69 8.13
CA ARG A 115 -4.38 -19.56 9.04
C ARG A 115 -2.98 -18.93 9.02
N LEU A 116 -1.91 -19.72 8.88
CA LEU A 116 -0.55 -19.19 8.74
C LEU A 116 -0.44 -18.29 7.52
N TYR A 117 -0.96 -18.72 6.36
CA TYR A 117 -0.98 -17.90 5.14
C TYR A 117 -1.82 -16.62 5.31
N LEU A 118 -2.96 -16.72 6.01
CA LEU A 118 -3.78 -15.55 6.32
C LEU A 118 -3.06 -14.59 7.29
N GLY A 119 -2.27 -15.10 8.23
CA GLY A 119 -1.47 -14.32 9.17
C GLY A 119 -0.30 -13.60 8.52
N ALA A 120 0.41 -14.26 7.58
CA ALA A 120 1.56 -13.71 6.87
C ALA A 120 1.26 -12.39 6.14
N ARG A 121 -0.01 -12.07 5.90
CA ARG A 121 -0.44 -10.77 5.34
C ARG A 121 0.02 -9.57 6.16
N PHE A 122 0.05 -9.70 7.49
CA PHE A 122 0.45 -8.60 8.36
C PHE A 122 1.93 -8.29 8.20
N ASP A 123 2.78 -9.31 8.15
CA ASP A 123 4.22 -9.14 7.95
C ASP A 123 4.51 -8.48 6.60
N GLN A 124 3.84 -8.96 5.53
CA GLN A 124 3.94 -8.38 4.20
C GLN A 124 3.44 -6.93 4.15
N TYR A 125 2.37 -6.62 4.92
CA TYR A 125 1.87 -5.26 5.04
C TYR A 125 2.92 -4.34 5.67
N TYR A 126 3.55 -4.72 6.79
CA TYR A 126 4.59 -3.90 7.43
C TYR A 126 5.80 -3.69 6.54
N VAL A 127 6.29 -4.75 5.88
CA VAL A 127 7.38 -4.62 4.91
C VAL A 127 6.99 -3.67 3.78
N GLY A 128 5.79 -3.85 3.23
CA GLY A 128 5.27 -2.98 2.18
C GLY A 128 5.12 -1.53 2.65
N LEU A 129 4.59 -1.31 3.84
CA LEU A 129 4.34 0.01 4.41
C LEU A 129 5.62 0.84 4.55
N LEU A 130 6.75 0.19 4.89
CA LEU A 130 8.05 0.85 4.92
C LEU A 130 8.40 1.45 3.55
N PHE A 131 8.36 0.65 2.48
CA PHE A 131 8.66 1.11 1.13
C PHE A 131 7.68 2.17 0.64
N TYR A 132 6.42 2.04 1.02
CA TYR A 132 5.40 3.03 0.73
C TYR A 132 5.68 4.37 1.41
N ALA A 133 6.04 4.37 2.69
CA ALA A 133 6.37 5.56 3.46
C ALA A 133 7.63 6.25 2.92
N LEU A 134 8.68 5.48 2.57
CA LEU A 134 9.89 6.02 1.93
C LEU A 134 9.57 6.67 0.58
N ALA A 135 8.78 6.01 -0.25
CA ALA A 135 8.35 6.56 -1.54
C ALA A 135 7.52 7.85 -1.36
N SER A 136 6.58 7.85 -0.39
CA SER A 136 5.76 9.02 -0.08
C SER A 136 6.59 10.19 0.46
N THR A 137 7.64 9.93 1.23
CA THR A 137 8.60 10.95 1.69
C THR A 137 9.28 11.63 0.51
N VAL A 138 9.81 10.85 -0.43
CA VAL A 138 10.48 11.37 -1.61
C VAL A 138 9.50 12.12 -2.52
N CYS A 139 8.31 11.58 -2.76
CA CYS A 139 7.27 12.26 -3.52
C CYS A 139 6.89 13.61 -2.87
N SER A 140 6.68 13.63 -1.55
CA SER A 140 6.31 14.83 -0.80
C SER A 140 7.41 15.88 -0.84
N TYR A 141 8.67 15.47 -0.75
CA TYR A 141 9.82 16.36 -0.97
C TYR A 141 9.83 16.97 -2.38
N LEU A 142 9.55 16.17 -3.42
CA LEU A 142 9.46 16.66 -4.80
C LEU A 142 8.26 17.59 -5.00
N TRP A 143 7.14 17.36 -4.33
CA TRP A 143 6.01 18.28 -4.29
C TRP A 143 6.37 19.64 -3.66
N LEU A 144 7.18 19.62 -2.58
CA LEU A 144 7.71 20.84 -1.98
C LEU A 144 8.61 21.62 -2.95
N LYS A 145 9.52 20.90 -3.60
CA LYS A 145 10.49 21.49 -4.50
C LYS A 145 9.87 22.10 -5.76
N SER A 146 8.82 21.45 -6.28
CA SER A 146 8.15 21.87 -7.52
C SER A 146 7.08 22.93 -7.33
N ASN A 147 6.66 23.23 -6.10
CA ASN A 147 5.49 24.09 -5.81
C ASN A 147 4.19 23.64 -6.51
N TYR A 148 4.09 22.38 -6.98
CA TYR A 148 2.89 21.83 -7.60
C TYR A 148 1.69 21.81 -6.66
N LEU A 149 1.96 21.68 -5.35
CA LEU A 149 0.97 21.63 -4.27
C LEU A 149 1.16 22.77 -3.29
N PRO A 150 0.15 23.10 -2.44
CA PRO A 150 0.34 23.98 -1.31
C PRO A 150 1.45 23.48 -0.41
N ARG A 151 2.36 24.39 0.00
CA ARG A 151 3.49 24.04 0.86
C ARG A 151 3.09 23.30 2.13
N ALA A 152 1.99 23.75 2.77
CA ALA A 152 1.48 23.10 3.98
C ALA A 152 1.12 21.63 3.75
N LEU A 153 0.47 21.30 2.62
CA LEU A 153 0.11 19.92 2.28
C LEU A 153 1.36 19.07 2.00
N ALA A 154 2.33 19.61 1.27
CA ALA A 154 3.56 18.90 0.96
C ALA A 154 4.43 18.67 2.21
N VAL A 155 4.53 19.66 3.13
CA VAL A 155 5.21 19.51 4.44
C VAL A 155 4.52 18.45 5.29
N PHE A 156 3.19 18.49 5.38
CA PHE A 156 2.42 17.46 6.08
C PHE A 156 2.69 16.06 5.51
N GLY A 157 2.80 15.95 4.18
CA GLY A 157 3.17 14.71 3.51
C GLY A 157 4.57 14.19 3.91
N VAL A 158 5.57 15.06 4.00
CA VAL A 158 6.92 14.67 4.47
C VAL A 158 6.86 14.18 5.92
N ILE A 159 6.26 14.97 6.82
CA ILE A 159 6.22 14.65 8.25
C ILE A 159 5.48 13.34 8.49
N SER A 160 4.29 13.17 7.92
CA SER A 160 3.47 11.96 8.10
C SER A 160 4.15 10.72 7.53
N SER A 161 4.83 10.83 6.39
CA SER A 161 5.53 9.70 5.77
C SER A 161 6.79 9.31 6.54
N VAL A 162 7.60 10.26 7.00
CA VAL A 162 8.77 9.98 7.85
C VAL A 162 8.34 9.35 9.17
N PHE A 163 7.28 9.90 9.80
CA PHE A 163 6.69 9.34 11.01
C PHE A 163 6.24 7.89 10.80
N CYS A 164 5.52 7.62 9.72
CA CYS A 164 5.07 6.28 9.38
C CYS A 164 6.26 5.31 9.17
N ALA A 165 7.31 5.73 8.45
CA ALA A 165 8.52 4.91 8.26
C ALA A 165 9.20 4.58 9.60
N ALA A 166 9.37 5.58 10.48
CA ALA A 166 9.97 5.38 11.80
C ALA A 166 9.14 4.43 12.66
N CYS A 167 7.82 4.63 12.72
CA CYS A 167 6.92 3.75 13.47
C CYS A 167 6.92 2.32 12.92
N THR A 168 7.03 2.14 11.60
CA THR A 168 7.11 0.81 10.98
C THR A 168 8.33 0.04 11.49
N PHE A 169 9.50 0.67 11.60
CA PHE A 169 10.68 0.04 12.22
C PHE A 169 10.45 -0.32 13.69
N VAL A 170 9.79 0.57 14.46
CA VAL A 170 9.45 0.27 15.86
C VAL A 170 8.56 -0.97 15.96
N PHE A 171 7.55 -1.11 15.10
CA PHE A 171 6.69 -2.30 15.07
C PHE A 171 7.44 -3.58 14.70
N ILE A 172 8.40 -3.49 13.76
CA ILE A 172 9.20 -4.65 13.34
C ILE A 172 10.19 -5.09 14.45
N ILE A 173 10.83 -4.13 15.12
CA ILE A 173 11.86 -4.41 16.12
C ILE A 173 11.24 -4.80 17.47
N PHE A 174 10.11 -4.20 17.83
CA PHE A 174 9.45 -4.40 19.13
C PHE A 174 8.05 -5.00 18.93
N PRO A 175 7.91 -6.33 18.79
CA PRO A 175 6.64 -6.98 18.49
C PRO A 175 5.56 -6.74 19.55
N ASP A 176 5.95 -6.52 20.82
CA ASP A 176 5.01 -6.21 21.91
C ASP A 176 4.39 -4.81 21.79
N PHE A 177 4.99 -3.92 21.00
CA PHE A 177 4.45 -2.59 20.75
C PHE A 177 3.06 -2.64 20.05
N ALA A 178 2.84 -3.63 19.22
CA ALA A 178 1.54 -3.87 18.57
C ALA A 178 0.40 -4.19 19.55
N ARG A 179 0.72 -4.61 20.80
CA ARG A 179 -0.27 -4.85 21.86
C ARG A 179 -0.72 -3.57 22.55
N VAL A 180 0.10 -2.53 22.52
CA VAL A 180 -0.14 -1.25 23.19
C VAL A 180 -0.65 -0.20 22.22
N VAL A 181 -0.13 -0.17 21.00
CA VAL A 181 -0.47 0.83 19.98
C VAL A 181 -1.13 0.17 18.80
N ASN A 182 -2.33 0.64 18.49
CA ASN A 182 -3.05 0.17 17.30
C ASN A 182 -2.38 0.72 16.03
N LEU A 183 -2.22 -0.13 15.02
CA LEU A 183 -1.70 0.18 13.69
C LEU A 183 -2.32 1.46 13.10
N TRP A 184 -3.60 1.67 13.27
CA TRP A 184 -4.34 2.82 12.75
C TRP A 184 -3.80 4.18 13.24
N TRP A 185 -3.24 4.24 14.43
CA TRP A 185 -2.74 5.50 14.98
C TRP A 185 -1.54 6.06 14.23
N PHE A 186 -0.62 5.21 13.77
CA PHE A 186 0.57 5.69 13.07
C PHE A 186 0.40 5.72 11.55
N ASP A 187 -0.51 4.93 10.99
CA ASP A 187 -0.82 4.93 9.55
C ASP A 187 -1.82 6.05 9.17
N SER A 188 -2.71 6.43 10.09
CA SER A 188 -3.75 7.44 9.86
C SER A 188 -3.22 8.78 9.36
N PRO A 189 -2.14 9.39 9.89
CA PRO A 189 -1.65 10.67 9.40
C PRO A 189 -1.29 10.63 7.92
N MET A 190 -0.66 9.54 7.47
CA MET A 190 -0.31 9.34 6.06
C MET A 190 -1.56 9.08 5.22
N GLY A 191 -2.52 8.32 5.72
CA GLY A 191 -3.82 8.13 5.08
C GLY A 191 -4.61 9.43 4.91
N ILE A 192 -4.62 10.31 5.91
CA ILE A 192 -5.23 11.64 5.84
C ILE A 192 -4.52 12.51 4.80
N PHE A 193 -3.18 12.50 4.78
CA PHE A 193 -2.42 13.19 3.75
C PHE A 193 -2.79 12.73 2.34
N GLU A 194 -2.90 11.43 2.11
CA GLU A 194 -3.24 10.91 0.79
C GLU A 194 -4.67 11.22 0.36
N MET A 195 -5.62 11.20 1.27
CA MET A 195 -6.97 11.66 0.99
C MET A 195 -6.97 13.14 0.62
N ALA A 196 -6.31 13.98 1.40
CA ALA A 196 -6.21 15.42 1.13
C ALA A 196 -5.52 15.70 -0.22
N LEU A 197 -4.43 14.96 -0.53
CA LEU A 197 -3.74 15.04 -1.81
C LEU A 197 -4.65 14.62 -2.97
N SER A 198 -5.38 13.51 -2.81
CA SER A 198 -6.31 13.01 -3.83
C SER A 198 -7.42 14.00 -4.13
N PHE A 199 -8.05 14.57 -3.10
CA PHE A 199 -9.06 15.61 -3.26
C PHE A 199 -8.47 16.87 -3.88
N TRP A 200 -7.28 17.30 -3.46
CA TRP A 200 -6.63 18.46 -4.06
C TRP A 200 -6.39 18.25 -5.56
N LEU A 201 -5.80 17.13 -5.94
CA LEU A 201 -5.52 16.83 -7.36
C LEU A 201 -6.79 16.69 -8.19
N LEU A 202 -7.86 16.13 -7.63
CA LEU A 202 -9.14 15.96 -8.32
C LEU A 202 -9.86 17.30 -8.59
N PHE A 203 -9.86 18.22 -7.60
CA PHE A 203 -10.65 19.47 -7.68
C PHE A 203 -9.84 20.69 -8.12
N LYS A 204 -8.54 20.74 -7.79
CA LYS A 204 -7.68 21.90 -8.06
C LYS A 204 -6.57 21.62 -9.07
N GLY A 205 -6.19 20.34 -9.25
CA GLY A 205 -5.08 19.96 -10.10
C GLY A 205 -3.71 20.44 -9.59
N LEU A 206 -2.73 20.47 -10.50
CA LEU A 206 -1.40 21.02 -10.24
C LEU A 206 -1.40 22.55 -10.41
N ARG A 207 -0.61 23.25 -9.61
CA ARG A 207 -0.49 24.70 -9.73
C ARG A 207 0.24 25.09 -11.02
N PRO A 208 -0.30 26.04 -11.81
CA PRO A 208 0.34 26.47 -13.08
C PRO A 208 1.76 27.03 -12.91
N SER A 209 2.03 27.75 -11.83
CA SER A 209 3.36 28.29 -11.51
C SER A 209 4.41 27.20 -11.33
N GLY A 210 4.02 26.06 -10.71
CA GLY A 210 4.91 24.91 -10.55
C GLY A 210 5.19 24.20 -11.86
N ILE A 211 4.23 24.16 -12.78
CA ILE A 211 4.40 23.55 -14.11
C ILE A 211 5.42 24.38 -14.92
N ALA A 212 5.27 25.70 -14.96
CA ALA A 212 6.19 26.59 -15.67
C ALA A 212 7.63 26.53 -15.11
N GLU A 213 7.79 26.41 -13.80
CA GLU A 213 9.09 26.27 -13.15
C GLU A 213 9.74 24.90 -13.50
N ALA A 214 8.95 23.82 -13.54
CA ALA A 214 9.45 22.50 -13.91
C ALA A 214 9.88 22.42 -15.39
N ASP A 215 9.13 23.07 -16.28
CA ASP A 215 9.49 23.15 -17.71
C ASP A 215 10.78 23.96 -17.88
N GLY A 216 10.95 25.06 -17.18
CA GLY A 216 12.17 25.85 -17.14
C GLY A 216 13.40 25.05 -16.66
N LEU A 217 13.22 24.21 -15.62
CA LEU A 217 14.26 23.31 -15.13
C LEU A 217 14.61 22.21 -16.16
N SER A 218 13.63 21.69 -16.86
CA SER A 218 13.84 20.65 -17.88
C SER A 218 14.60 21.19 -19.09
N ILE A 219 14.34 22.43 -19.51
CA ILE A 219 15.05 23.13 -20.61
C ILE A 219 16.50 23.38 -20.21
N ARG A 220 16.75 23.85 -18.99
CA ARG A 220 18.13 24.06 -18.48
C ARG A 220 18.91 22.76 -18.35
N GLN A 221 18.30 21.66 -18.04
CA GLN A 221 18.96 20.34 -18.02
C GLN A 221 19.29 19.81 -19.42
N ARG A 222 18.51 20.19 -20.44
CA ARG A 222 18.80 19.82 -21.84
C ARG A 222 19.87 20.70 -22.51
N ASN A 223 19.98 21.94 -22.09
CA ASN A 223 20.93 22.92 -22.64
C ASN A 223 21.70 23.58 -21.50
N PRO A 224 22.78 22.95 -20.99
CA PRO A 224 23.62 23.52 -19.92
C PRO A 224 24.33 24.82 -20.32
N ASP A 225 24.45 25.09 -21.62
CA ASP A 225 25.18 26.27 -22.19
C ASP A 225 24.31 27.55 -22.25
N LEU A 226 23.04 27.51 -21.85
CA LEU A 226 22.17 28.68 -21.72
C LEU A 226 22.34 29.32 -20.32
N ARG A 227 23.57 29.76 -20.02
CA ARG A 227 23.86 30.60 -18.85
C ARG A 227 23.98 32.06 -19.26
#